data_8c7b6665700479a7319e6a9ed64b7b8d
#
_entry.id   8c7b6665700479a7319e6a9ed64b7b8d
#
_cell.length_a   1.000
_cell.length_b   1.000
_cell.length_c   1.000
_cell.angle_alpha   90.00
_cell.angle_beta   90.00
_cell.angle_gamma   90.00
#
_symmetry.space_group_name_H-M   'P 1'
#
loop_
_entity.id
_entity.type
_entity.pdbx_description
1 polymer ?
#
loop_
_entity_poly.entity_id
_entity_poly.type
_entity_poly.pdbx_seq_one_letter_code
_entity_poly.pdbx_strand_id
1 'polypeptide(L)'
;MKYMYHVTVSPGLDYDCLGEEELHLKKGDEVIVRCDRYQDIGTVTRCRDCRPVDEKQAQNTYEAENKGRRIEGARIPKILRRASLVDKSKAQENEVRARSMQRTACEHIATQTLPMKLVSTHYSFDKRLVVFQFSAEGRIDFRELLR
;
A
#
# COMPACT_ATOMS: atom_id res chain seq x y z
N MET A 1 -9.44 8.13 21.34
CA MET A 1 -8.07 7.59 21.40
C MET A 1 -7.70 6.89 20.12
N LYS A 2 -6.45 7.01 19.72
CA LYS A 2 -5.93 6.40 18.50
C LYS A 2 -4.91 5.33 18.81
N TYR A 3 -4.88 4.28 18.01
CA TYR A 3 -3.97 3.16 18.15
C TYR A 3 -3.22 2.96 16.84
N MET A 4 -2.02 2.39 16.91
CA MET A 4 -1.25 2.00 15.74
C MET A 4 -1.61 0.57 15.34
N TYR A 5 -1.88 0.38 14.07
CA TYR A 5 -2.17 -0.93 13.48
C TYR A 5 -1.21 -1.21 12.34
N HIS A 6 -0.83 -2.47 12.22
CA HIS A 6 -0.06 -2.92 11.08
C HIS A 6 -1.03 -3.47 10.04
N VAL A 7 -1.04 -2.87 8.86
CA VAL A 7 -1.96 -3.21 7.78
C VAL A 7 -1.18 -3.70 6.58
N THR A 8 -1.52 -4.88 6.08
CA THR A 8 -0.94 -5.43 4.87
C THR A 8 -1.91 -5.20 3.71
N VAL A 9 -1.45 -4.46 2.71
CA VAL A 9 -2.23 -4.13 1.52
C VAL A 9 -2.00 -5.16 0.42
N SER A 10 -0.75 -5.57 0.24
CA SER A 10 -0.32 -6.53 -0.77
C SER A 10 0.98 -7.16 -0.28
N PRO A 11 1.40 -8.32 -0.78
CA PRO A 11 2.70 -8.87 -0.38
C PRO A 11 3.82 -7.85 -0.57
N GLY A 12 4.55 -7.56 0.52
CA GLY A 12 5.60 -6.56 0.52
C GLY A 12 5.14 -5.11 0.66
N LEU A 13 3.84 -4.85 0.76
CA LEU A 13 3.29 -3.51 0.98
C LEU A 13 2.55 -3.48 2.31
N ASP A 14 3.27 -3.13 3.35
CA ASP A 14 2.76 -3.06 4.71
C ASP A 14 2.86 -1.63 5.21
N TYR A 15 1.83 -1.17 5.91
CA TYR A 15 1.79 0.17 6.47
C TYR A 15 1.45 0.12 7.95
N ASP A 16 2.09 1.00 8.72
CA ASP A 16 1.68 1.29 10.09
C ASP A 16 0.69 2.45 10.03
N CYS A 17 -0.53 2.21 10.49
CA CYS A 17 -1.64 3.14 10.34
C CYS A 17 -2.24 3.53 11.67
N LEU A 18 -2.74 4.77 11.78
CA LEU A 18 -3.52 5.21 12.93
C LEU A 18 -4.98 4.82 12.76
N GLY A 19 -5.58 4.28 13.81
CA GLY A 19 -7.00 3.94 13.82
C GLY A 19 -7.68 4.44 15.08
N GLU A 20 -8.93 4.90 14.94
CA GLU A 20 -9.75 5.34 16.06
C GLU A 20 -10.23 4.15 16.90
N GLU A 21 -10.30 4.33 18.22
CA GLU A 21 -10.78 3.30 19.14
C GLU A 21 -12.20 2.83 18.80
N GLU A 22 -13.05 3.74 18.37
CA GLU A 22 -14.45 3.48 18.04
C GLU A 22 -14.64 2.48 16.93
N LEU A 23 -13.62 2.25 16.11
CA LEU A 23 -13.67 1.28 15.03
C LEU A 23 -13.61 -0.17 15.54
N HIS A 24 -13.14 -0.40 16.76
CA HIS A 24 -13.03 -1.74 17.37
C HIS A 24 -12.35 -2.76 16.44
N LEU A 25 -11.21 -2.35 15.87
CA LEU A 25 -10.50 -3.16 14.88
C LEU A 25 -9.82 -4.37 15.50
N LYS A 26 -9.88 -5.48 14.79
CA LYS A 26 -9.28 -6.74 15.18
C LYS A 26 -8.40 -7.28 14.06
N LYS A 27 -7.47 -8.16 14.42
CA LYS A 27 -6.66 -8.88 13.44
C LYS A 27 -7.57 -9.59 12.43
N GLY A 28 -7.30 -9.42 11.15
CA GLY A 28 -8.08 -10.01 10.07
C GLY A 28 -9.14 -9.10 9.49
N ASP A 29 -9.44 -7.96 10.14
CA ASP A 29 -10.40 -6.99 9.59
C ASP A 29 -9.84 -6.34 8.35
N GLU A 30 -10.66 -6.21 7.32
CA GLU A 30 -10.32 -5.45 6.13
C GLU A 30 -10.76 -4.00 6.31
N VAL A 31 -9.86 -3.08 5.99
CA VAL A 31 -10.04 -1.65 6.27
C VAL A 31 -9.65 -0.80 5.07
N ILE A 32 -10.26 0.38 4.98
CA ILE A 32 -9.85 1.41 4.00
C ILE A 32 -8.87 2.34 4.70
N VAL A 33 -7.70 2.51 4.11
CA VAL A 33 -6.61 3.33 4.63
C VAL A 33 -6.45 4.56 3.75
N ARG A 34 -6.37 5.71 4.38
CA ARG A 34 -6.06 6.96 3.68
C ARG A 34 -4.58 7.27 3.84
N CYS A 35 -3.87 7.26 2.72
CA CYS A 35 -2.50 7.74 2.63
C CYS A 35 -2.50 9.18 2.13
N ASP A 36 -1.34 9.82 2.11
CA ASP A 36 -1.24 11.24 1.74
C ASP A 36 -1.76 11.52 0.33
N ARG A 37 -1.50 10.61 -0.61
CA ARG A 37 -1.80 10.81 -2.04
C ARG A 37 -2.86 9.87 -2.60
N TYR A 38 -3.27 8.86 -1.86
CA TYR A 38 -4.18 7.84 -2.36
C TYR A 38 -4.88 7.13 -1.21
N GLN A 39 -5.89 6.33 -1.53
CA GLN A 39 -6.55 5.45 -0.59
C GLN A 39 -6.32 4.01 -1.01
N ASP A 40 -6.23 3.13 -0.03
CA ASP A 40 -6.04 1.72 -0.29
C ASP A 40 -6.87 0.85 0.64
N ILE A 41 -6.97 -0.43 0.31
CA ILE A 41 -7.66 -1.41 1.12
C ILE A 41 -6.63 -2.44 1.60
N GLY A 42 -6.69 -2.79 2.86
CA GLY A 42 -5.76 -3.76 3.41
C GLY A 42 -6.36 -4.53 4.57
N THR A 43 -5.58 -5.47 5.09
CA THR A 43 -5.99 -6.33 6.20
C THR A 43 -5.17 -6.01 7.42
N VAL A 44 -5.83 -5.82 8.56
CA VAL A 44 -5.16 -5.61 9.85
C VAL A 44 -4.47 -6.91 10.24
N THR A 45 -3.14 -6.89 10.32
CA THR A 45 -2.36 -8.07 10.70
C THR A 45 -2.02 -8.08 12.18
N ARG A 46 -1.88 -6.90 12.80
CA ARG A 46 -1.67 -6.78 14.24
C ARG A 46 -1.87 -5.34 14.71
N CYS A 47 -2.21 -5.19 15.98
CA CYS A 47 -2.07 -3.92 16.66
C CYS A 47 -0.60 -3.81 17.08
N ARG A 48 0.11 -2.85 16.54
CA ARG A 48 1.55 -2.69 16.78
C ARG A 48 1.83 -2.39 18.25
N ASP A 49 0.98 -1.58 18.85
CA ASP A 49 1.10 -1.21 20.25
C ASP A 49 -0.31 -1.21 20.87
N CYS A 50 -0.51 -2.00 21.89
CA CYS A 50 -1.81 -2.10 22.56
C CYS A 50 -2.14 -0.87 23.44
N ARG A 51 -1.31 0.17 23.38
CA ARG A 51 -1.52 1.42 24.10
C ARG A 51 -1.98 2.52 23.17
N PRO A 52 -2.83 3.45 23.65
CA PRO A 52 -3.16 4.63 22.86
C PRO A 52 -1.90 5.42 22.51
N VAL A 53 -1.88 6.01 21.32
CA VAL A 53 -0.75 6.81 20.85
C VAL A 53 -1.15 8.28 20.72
N ASP A 54 -0.17 9.17 20.93
CA ASP A 54 -0.30 10.58 20.60
C ASP A 54 -0.06 10.74 19.11
N GLU A 55 -1.07 11.21 18.39
CA GLU A 55 -1.00 11.38 16.94
C GLU A 55 0.18 12.24 16.50
N LYS A 56 0.42 13.34 17.21
CA LYS A 56 1.50 14.26 16.89
C LYS A 56 2.87 13.61 17.05
N GLN A 57 3.05 12.88 18.14
CA GLN A 57 4.30 12.15 18.40
C GLN A 57 4.49 11.02 17.41
N ALA A 58 3.43 10.30 17.08
CA ALA A 58 3.47 9.23 16.08
C ALA A 58 3.83 9.78 14.70
N GLN A 59 3.29 10.94 14.32
CA GLN A 59 3.62 11.61 13.07
C GLN A 59 5.08 12.01 13.02
N ASN A 60 5.62 12.56 14.10
CA ASN A 60 7.02 12.94 14.15
C ASN A 60 7.96 11.74 14.03
N THR A 61 7.63 10.65 14.69
CA THR A 61 8.40 9.40 14.60
C THR A 61 8.35 8.84 13.18
N TYR A 62 7.19 8.84 12.57
CA TYR A 62 6.98 8.37 11.21
C TYR A 62 7.82 9.15 10.21
N GLU A 63 7.81 10.48 10.30
CA GLU A 63 8.61 11.34 9.44
C GLU A 63 10.10 11.08 9.60
N ALA A 64 10.57 10.93 10.85
CA ALA A 64 11.98 10.68 11.13
C ALA A 64 12.44 9.33 10.59
N GLU A 65 11.63 8.27 10.75
CA GLU A 65 11.97 6.92 10.31
C GLU A 65 11.92 6.74 8.79
N ASN A 66 11.11 7.54 8.10
CA ASN A 66 10.75 7.26 6.72
C ASN A 66 11.01 8.42 5.76
N LYS A 67 11.89 9.32 6.14
CA LYS A 67 12.21 10.49 5.35
C LYS A 67 12.68 10.11 3.93
N GLY A 68 11.94 10.54 2.93
CA GLY A 68 12.33 10.40 1.52
C GLY A 68 12.10 9.02 0.90
N ARG A 69 11.45 8.09 1.59
CA ARG A 69 11.32 6.71 1.11
C ARG A 69 9.90 6.17 0.95
N ARG A 70 8.89 6.97 1.21
CA ARG A 70 7.52 6.45 1.27
C ARG A 70 6.69 6.78 0.06
N ILE A 71 6.05 5.77 -0.51
CA ILE A 71 5.07 5.95 -1.59
C ILE A 71 3.76 6.51 -1.05
N GLU A 72 3.41 6.22 0.20
CA GLU A 72 2.20 6.74 0.85
C GLU A 72 2.28 8.21 1.24
N GLY A 73 3.44 8.86 1.05
CA GLY A 73 3.63 10.27 1.30
C GLY A 73 4.22 10.60 2.68
N ALA A 74 4.21 11.89 3.05
CA ALA A 74 4.84 12.38 4.27
C ALA A 74 3.98 12.23 5.51
N ARG A 75 2.67 12.03 5.36
CA ARG A 75 1.75 11.87 6.49
C ARG A 75 1.54 10.42 6.82
N ILE A 76 1.45 10.12 8.12
CA ILE A 76 1.14 8.78 8.58
C ILE A 76 -0.23 8.34 8.04
N PRO A 77 -0.34 7.13 7.47
CA PRO A 77 -1.62 6.63 6.98
C PRO A 77 -2.65 6.49 8.10
N LYS A 78 -3.92 6.73 7.78
CA LYS A 78 -5.02 6.62 8.73
C LYS A 78 -6.06 5.64 8.26
N ILE A 79 -6.56 4.81 9.16
CA ILE A 79 -7.66 3.91 8.88
C ILE A 79 -8.95 4.71 8.93
N LEU A 80 -9.68 4.76 7.82
CA LEU A 80 -10.92 5.53 7.73
C LEU A 80 -12.11 4.75 8.26
N ARG A 81 -12.22 3.47 7.86
CA ARG A 81 -13.37 2.62 8.19
C ARG A 81 -13.08 1.17 7.82
N ARG A 82 -13.95 0.30 8.27
CA ARG A 82 -13.93 -1.09 7.78
C ARG A 82 -14.40 -1.14 6.33
N ALA A 83 -13.87 -2.09 5.58
CA ALA A 83 -14.28 -2.30 4.21
C ALA A 83 -15.68 -2.91 4.16
N SER A 84 -16.55 -2.33 3.31
CA SER A 84 -17.86 -2.89 3.02
C SER A 84 -17.77 -3.96 1.93
N LEU A 85 -18.87 -4.65 1.66
CA LEU A 85 -18.93 -5.59 0.55
C LEU A 85 -18.70 -4.91 -0.79
N VAL A 86 -19.17 -3.68 -0.94
CA VAL A 86 -18.93 -2.89 -2.15
C VAL A 86 -17.44 -2.57 -2.29
N ASP A 87 -16.79 -2.20 -1.19
CA ASP A 87 -15.35 -1.94 -1.18
C ASP A 87 -14.54 -3.16 -1.59
N LYS A 88 -14.90 -4.33 -1.06
CA LYS A 88 -14.23 -5.60 -1.37
C LYS A 88 -14.41 -5.97 -2.85
N SER A 89 -15.58 -5.70 -3.40
CA SER A 89 -15.88 -5.93 -4.80
C SER A 89 -15.01 -5.05 -5.71
N LYS A 90 -14.87 -3.77 -5.35
CA LYS A 90 -13.99 -2.85 -6.07
C LYS A 90 -12.52 -3.27 -5.98
N ALA A 91 -12.09 -3.73 -4.82
CA ALA A 91 -10.72 -4.22 -4.63
C ALA A 91 -10.45 -5.44 -5.51
N GLN A 92 -11.41 -6.33 -5.62
CA GLN A 92 -11.30 -7.51 -6.48
C GLN A 92 -11.20 -7.14 -7.95
N GLU A 93 -11.98 -6.17 -8.39
CA GLU A 93 -11.90 -5.61 -9.74
C GLU A 93 -10.52 -5.00 -10.01
N ASN A 94 -9.99 -4.25 -9.04
CA ASN A 94 -8.65 -3.66 -9.15
C ASN A 94 -7.57 -4.73 -9.22
N GLU A 95 -7.73 -5.83 -8.51
CA GLU A 95 -6.80 -6.96 -8.58
C GLU A 95 -6.75 -7.57 -9.98
N VAL A 96 -7.90 -7.72 -10.62
CA VAL A 96 -7.99 -8.21 -12.00
C VAL A 96 -7.27 -7.24 -12.95
N ARG A 97 -7.47 -5.94 -12.77
CA ARG A 97 -6.79 -4.91 -13.57
C ARG A 97 -5.29 -4.92 -13.34
N ALA A 98 -4.86 -5.12 -12.09
CA ALA A 98 -3.44 -5.20 -11.75
C ALA A 98 -2.77 -6.39 -12.46
N ARG A 99 -3.44 -7.52 -12.57
CA ARG A 99 -2.94 -8.67 -13.30
C ARG A 99 -2.76 -8.37 -14.79
N SER A 100 -3.71 -7.64 -15.38
CA SER A 100 -3.62 -7.21 -16.77
C SER A 100 -2.45 -6.26 -16.99
N MET A 101 -2.26 -5.29 -16.07
CA MET A 101 -1.12 -4.37 -16.12
C MET A 101 0.20 -5.10 -15.96
N GLN A 102 0.26 -6.11 -15.10
CA GLN A 102 1.45 -6.93 -14.91
C GLN A 102 1.83 -7.66 -16.19
N ARG A 103 0.84 -8.23 -16.88
CA ARG A 103 1.05 -8.90 -18.17
C ARG A 103 1.62 -7.94 -19.19
N THR A 104 1.03 -6.76 -19.30
CA THR A 104 1.50 -5.72 -20.23
C THR A 104 2.93 -5.29 -19.91
N ALA A 105 3.22 -5.06 -18.64
CA ALA A 105 4.57 -4.68 -18.18
C ALA A 105 5.59 -5.78 -18.50
N CYS A 106 5.23 -7.04 -18.28
CA CYS A 106 6.10 -8.17 -18.60
C CYS A 106 6.40 -8.25 -20.10
N GLU A 107 5.41 -7.97 -20.96
CA GLU A 107 5.60 -7.92 -22.40
C GLU A 107 6.57 -6.81 -22.79
N HIS A 108 6.45 -5.62 -22.21
CA HIS A 108 7.37 -4.52 -22.46
C HIS A 108 8.80 -4.85 -21.98
N ILE A 109 8.94 -5.47 -20.83
CA ILE A 109 10.24 -5.90 -20.32
C ILE A 109 10.90 -6.89 -21.29
N ALA A 110 10.15 -7.86 -21.77
CA ALA A 110 10.64 -8.85 -22.73
C ALA A 110 11.02 -8.21 -24.05
N THR A 111 10.17 -7.32 -24.58
CA THR A 111 10.40 -6.63 -25.86
C THR A 111 11.67 -5.79 -25.83
N GLN A 112 11.94 -5.12 -24.70
CA GLN A 112 13.10 -4.24 -24.56
C GLN A 112 14.32 -4.98 -23.99
N THR A 113 14.19 -6.26 -23.74
CA THR A 113 15.27 -7.11 -23.22
C THR A 113 15.89 -6.53 -21.93
N LEU A 114 15.06 -6.04 -21.02
CA LEU A 114 15.53 -5.50 -19.75
C LEU A 114 15.92 -6.60 -18.80
N PRO A 115 17.07 -6.47 -18.09
CA PRO A 115 17.52 -7.49 -17.15
C PRO A 115 16.81 -7.36 -15.78
N MET A 116 15.49 -7.51 -15.80
CA MET A 116 14.68 -7.42 -14.60
C MET A 116 13.51 -8.40 -14.67
N LYS A 117 13.03 -8.77 -13.50
CA LYS A 117 11.86 -9.64 -13.36
C LYS A 117 10.82 -8.93 -12.53
N LEU A 118 9.60 -8.82 -13.06
CA LEU A 118 8.48 -8.24 -12.32
C LEU A 118 7.95 -9.27 -11.33
N VAL A 119 7.93 -8.88 -10.06
CA VAL A 119 7.51 -9.76 -8.96
C VAL A 119 6.01 -9.63 -8.70
N SER A 120 5.51 -8.40 -8.60
CA SER A 120 4.10 -8.15 -8.33
C SER A 120 3.68 -6.79 -8.82
N THR A 121 2.37 -6.62 -9.01
CA THR A 121 1.74 -5.36 -9.36
C THR A 121 0.59 -5.12 -8.41
N HIS A 122 0.54 -3.93 -7.83
CA HIS A 122 -0.54 -3.51 -6.94
C HIS A 122 -1.21 -2.25 -7.48
N TYR A 123 -2.54 -2.26 -7.53
CA TYR A 123 -3.36 -1.11 -7.92
C TYR A 123 -4.10 -0.61 -6.67
N SER A 124 -3.93 0.67 -6.33
CA SER A 124 -4.57 1.22 -5.14
C SER A 124 -6.10 1.20 -5.26
N PHE A 125 -6.78 1.20 -4.11
CA PHE A 125 -8.23 1.13 -4.02
C PHE A 125 -8.92 2.24 -4.83
N ASP A 126 -8.38 3.46 -4.77
CA ASP A 126 -8.93 4.62 -5.48
C ASP A 126 -8.37 4.80 -6.89
N LYS A 127 -7.59 3.85 -7.38
CA LYS A 127 -6.99 3.84 -8.71
C LYS A 127 -6.02 4.99 -9.00
N ARG A 128 -5.46 5.59 -7.97
CA ARG A 128 -4.52 6.72 -8.12
C ARG A 128 -3.06 6.29 -8.17
N LEU A 129 -2.76 5.07 -7.76
CA LEU A 129 -1.38 4.59 -7.66
C LEU A 129 -1.28 3.17 -8.17
N VAL A 130 -0.24 2.90 -8.95
CA VAL A 130 0.15 1.55 -9.36
C VAL A 130 1.57 1.31 -8.85
N VAL A 131 1.79 0.22 -8.15
CA VAL A 131 3.11 -0.16 -7.63
C VAL A 131 3.56 -1.42 -8.34
N PHE A 132 4.69 -1.32 -9.05
CA PHE A 132 5.34 -2.47 -9.65
C PHE A 132 6.55 -2.84 -8.82
N GLN A 133 6.55 -4.06 -8.28
CA GLN A 133 7.69 -4.61 -7.54
C GLN A 133 8.47 -5.50 -8.48
N PHE A 134 9.77 -5.27 -8.57
CA PHE A 134 10.64 -6.00 -9.47
C PHE A 134 11.94 -6.42 -8.80
N SER A 135 12.61 -7.40 -9.40
CA SER A 135 13.93 -7.88 -9.00
C SER A 135 14.90 -7.64 -10.15
N ALA A 136 16.07 -7.10 -9.85
CA ALA A 136 17.11 -6.82 -10.86
C ALA A 136 18.50 -6.84 -10.22
N GLU A 137 19.52 -7.17 -11.04
CA GLU A 137 20.91 -7.22 -10.59
C GLU A 137 21.67 -5.94 -10.94
N GLY A 138 21.14 -4.79 -10.66
CA GLY A 138 21.79 -3.53 -10.95
C GLY A 138 20.83 -2.47 -11.40
N ARG A 139 21.35 -1.41 -12.00
CA ARG A 139 20.53 -0.31 -12.49
C ARG A 139 19.79 -0.68 -13.76
N ILE A 140 18.53 -0.30 -13.80
CA ILE A 140 17.66 -0.47 -14.97
C ILE A 140 17.28 0.90 -15.50
N ASP A 141 17.33 1.07 -16.83
CA ASP A 141 16.82 2.27 -17.48
C ASP A 141 15.33 2.07 -17.78
N PHE A 142 14.49 2.80 -17.04
CA PHE A 142 13.04 2.68 -17.16
C PHE A 142 12.42 3.60 -18.20
N ARG A 143 13.19 4.47 -18.86
CA ARG A 143 12.63 5.47 -19.77
C ARG A 143 11.79 4.87 -20.89
N GLU A 144 12.27 3.78 -21.49
CA GLU A 144 11.53 3.11 -22.55
C GLU A 144 10.33 2.31 -22.00
N LEU A 145 10.46 1.74 -20.82
CA LEU A 145 9.39 0.96 -20.20
C LEU A 145 8.18 1.81 -19.83
N LEU A 146 8.42 3.06 -19.43
CA LEU A 146 7.38 3.96 -18.93
C LEU A 146 6.70 4.80 -20.01
N ARG A 147 7.04 4.57 -21.27
CA ARG A 147 6.42 5.26 -22.41
C ARG A 147 5.07 4.68 -22.84
#